data_f3b855a88cf1637ca3288c41cc43e5d1
#
_entry.id   f3b855a88cf1637ca3288c41cc43e5d1
#
_cell.length_a   1.000
_cell.length_b   1.000
_cell.length_c   1.000
_cell.angle_alpha   90.00
_cell.angle_beta   90.00
_cell.angle_gamma   90.00
#
_symmetry.space_group_name_H-M   'P 1'
#
loop_
_entity.id
_entity.type
_entity.pdbx_description
1 polymer ?
#
loop_
_entity_poly.entity_id
_entity_poly.type
_entity_poly.pdbx_seq_one_letter_code
_entity_poly.pdbx_strand_id
1 'polypeptide(L)'
;DVGSAGDSDSIQITINVGEFNNIRHLTANRDLQIFTTTSELYIPSFADKGLTPTNTQIPRQTPYGASFVKPLPFDGATLYVQKTGKTIREYLFSDKESAYVSTPLSLISSHLISNPIQMASVKGAFDRPEQYAFIINDDGSMAVFHSIRNEEKAGFVKWSTTGRYHSVVAIDD
;
A
#
# COMPACT_ATOMS: atom_id res chain seq x y z
N ASP A 1 -1.73 13.90 40.82
CA ASP A 1 -0.63 13.83 39.85
C ASP A 1 -0.94 12.69 38.91
N VAL A 2 -1.43 13.00 37.73
CA VAL A 2 -1.43 12.05 36.61
C VAL A 2 0.02 11.99 36.15
N GLY A 3 0.75 10.93 36.52
CA GLY A 3 2.14 10.78 36.19
C GLY A 3 2.33 10.94 34.67
N SER A 4 3.34 11.71 34.27
CA SER A 4 3.73 11.82 32.86
C SER A 4 4.05 10.42 32.33
N ALA A 5 3.48 10.05 31.19
CA ALA A 5 3.77 8.77 30.55
C ALA A 5 5.30 8.64 30.35
N GLY A 6 5.89 7.55 30.83
CA GLY A 6 7.30 7.22 30.62
C GLY A 6 7.53 6.71 29.20
N ASP A 7 8.75 6.77 28.71
CA ASP A 7 9.12 6.31 27.36
C ASP A 7 8.88 4.83 27.13
N SER A 8 8.74 4.04 28.20
CA SER A 8 8.47 2.59 28.16
C SER A 8 6.99 2.24 28.30
N ASP A 9 6.12 3.22 28.47
CA ASP A 9 4.68 2.97 28.64
C ASP A 9 4.01 2.56 27.31
N SER A 10 2.86 1.91 27.42
CA SER A 10 2.08 1.54 26.25
C SER A 10 1.57 2.76 25.50
N ILE A 11 1.65 2.71 24.15
CA ILE A 11 1.12 3.78 23.30
C ILE A 11 -0.35 3.46 23.00
N GLN A 12 -1.25 4.32 23.45
CA GLN A 12 -2.67 4.25 23.13
C GLN A 12 -3.11 5.55 22.45
N ILE A 13 -3.57 5.45 21.22
CA ILE A 13 -4.00 6.60 20.42
C ILE A 13 -5.41 6.37 19.90
N THR A 14 -6.26 7.35 20.10
CA THR A 14 -7.60 7.39 19.50
C THR A 14 -7.55 8.26 18.25
N ILE A 15 -7.83 7.64 17.09
CA ILE A 15 -7.90 8.36 15.81
C ILE A 15 -9.37 8.76 15.60
N ASN A 16 -9.65 10.05 15.75
CA ASN A 16 -11.00 10.58 15.50
C ASN A 16 -11.13 11.03 14.05
N VAL A 17 -11.73 10.20 13.21
CA VAL A 17 -11.94 10.47 11.77
C VAL A 17 -13.42 10.65 11.40
N GLY A 18 -14.31 10.73 12.39
CA GLY A 18 -15.75 10.98 12.16
C GLY A 18 -16.55 9.82 11.54
N GLU A 19 -15.90 8.73 11.16
CA GLU A 19 -16.50 7.54 10.57
C GLU A 19 -15.93 6.27 11.21
N PHE A 20 -16.66 5.15 11.11
CA PHE A 20 -16.13 3.83 11.49
C PHE A 20 -14.89 3.50 10.65
N ASN A 21 -13.76 3.41 11.34
CA ASN A 21 -12.47 3.25 10.68
C ASN A 21 -11.71 2.06 11.27
N ASN A 22 -11.79 0.93 10.58
CA ASN A 22 -11.07 -0.27 10.99
C ASN A 22 -9.70 -0.34 10.31
N ILE A 23 -8.66 -0.65 11.06
CA ILE A 23 -7.35 -0.98 10.50
C ILE A 23 -7.49 -2.27 9.70
N ARG A 24 -7.09 -2.22 8.44
CA ARG A 24 -7.05 -3.35 7.51
C ARG A 24 -5.66 -3.97 7.47
N HIS A 25 -4.64 -3.12 7.29
CA HIS A 25 -3.27 -3.56 7.11
C HIS A 25 -2.30 -2.59 7.76
N LEU A 26 -1.18 -3.16 8.21
CA LEU A 26 0.01 -2.45 8.61
C LEU A 26 1.16 -2.87 7.67
N THR A 27 1.89 -1.92 7.15
CA THR A 27 2.99 -2.18 6.23
C THR A 27 4.20 -1.33 6.63
N ALA A 28 5.33 -1.98 6.86
CA ALA A 28 6.58 -1.29 7.09
C ALA A 28 7.23 -0.97 5.73
N ASN A 29 7.58 0.30 5.54
CA ASN A 29 8.38 0.78 4.43
C ASN A 29 9.34 1.84 5.00
N ARG A 30 9.46 3.05 4.41
CA ARG A 30 10.15 4.18 5.03
C ARG A 30 9.61 4.48 6.44
N ASP A 31 8.30 4.46 6.56
CA ASP A 31 7.54 4.67 7.79
C ASP A 31 6.59 3.49 8.05
N LEU A 32 6.00 3.39 9.21
CA LEU A 32 4.91 2.45 9.46
C LEU A 32 3.62 3.00 8.85
N GLN A 33 3.20 2.41 7.75
CA GLN A 33 1.99 2.77 7.04
C GLN A 33 0.78 2.01 7.59
N ILE A 34 -0.33 2.71 7.76
CA ILE A 34 -1.58 2.18 8.30
C ILE A 34 -2.68 2.37 7.27
N PHE A 35 -3.19 1.26 6.74
CA PHE A 35 -4.30 1.25 5.79
C PHE A 35 -5.58 0.91 6.53
N THR A 36 -6.57 1.77 6.41
CA THR A 36 -7.86 1.61 7.09
C THR A 36 -9.02 1.51 6.09
N THR A 37 -10.22 1.33 6.58
CA THR A 37 -11.43 1.28 5.73
C THR A 37 -11.76 2.60 5.04
N THR A 38 -11.28 3.73 5.56
CA THR A 38 -11.68 5.06 5.07
C THR A 38 -10.50 5.98 4.77
N SER A 39 -9.30 5.61 5.16
CA SER A 39 -8.13 6.48 5.01
C SER A 39 -6.81 5.72 5.09
N GLU A 40 -5.76 6.38 4.65
CA GLU A 40 -4.37 5.97 4.80
C GLU A 40 -3.67 6.94 5.76
N LEU A 41 -2.97 6.36 6.73
CA LEU A 41 -2.22 7.07 7.76
C LEU A 41 -0.81 6.52 7.83
N TYR A 42 0.07 7.18 8.56
CA TYR A 42 1.40 6.65 8.84
C TYR A 42 1.88 7.07 10.22
N ILE A 43 2.84 6.35 10.74
CA ILE A 43 3.61 6.72 11.91
C ILE A 43 5.02 7.03 11.42
N PRO A 44 5.50 8.28 11.57
CA PRO A 44 6.84 8.65 11.15
C PRO A 44 7.91 7.80 11.83
N SER A 45 8.89 7.37 11.06
CA SER A 45 10.08 6.72 11.61
C SER A 45 11.04 7.81 12.12
N PHE A 46 11.32 7.78 13.41
CA PHE A 46 12.33 8.66 14.00
C PHE A 46 13.65 7.89 14.07
N ALA A 47 14.59 8.26 13.21
CA ALA A 47 15.86 7.55 13.05
C ALA A 47 16.66 7.41 14.37
N ASP A 48 16.51 8.38 15.26
CA ASP A 48 17.33 8.47 16.48
C ASP A 48 16.54 8.23 17.79
N LYS A 49 15.22 8.06 17.69
CA LYS A 49 14.36 7.90 18.89
C LYS A 49 13.31 6.84 18.62
N GLY A 50 13.16 5.89 19.53
CA GLY A 50 12.03 4.97 19.52
C GLY A 50 10.69 5.69 19.59
N LEU A 51 9.62 5.00 19.23
CA LEU A 51 8.25 5.49 19.44
C LEU A 51 7.96 5.54 20.94
N THR A 52 7.46 6.67 21.39
CA THR A 52 7.04 6.88 22.79
C THR A 52 5.64 7.48 22.82
N PRO A 53 4.91 7.38 23.94
CA PRO A 53 3.59 7.98 24.06
C PRO A 53 3.57 9.49 23.79
N THR A 54 4.69 10.16 24.03
CA THR A 54 4.82 11.62 23.92
C THR A 54 5.20 12.10 22.52
N ASN A 55 5.82 11.24 21.69
CA ASN A 55 6.29 11.62 20.35
C ASN A 55 5.49 10.97 19.20
N THR A 56 4.60 10.04 19.51
CA THR A 56 3.85 9.32 18.46
C THR A 56 2.73 10.19 17.90
N GLN A 57 2.77 10.40 16.59
CA GLN A 57 1.72 11.09 15.83
C GLN A 57 1.27 10.16 14.68
N ILE A 58 -0.03 10.17 14.42
CA ILE A 58 -0.64 9.37 13.33
C ILE A 58 -1.41 10.31 12.41
N PRO A 59 -0.73 11.08 11.56
CA PRO A 59 -1.40 11.98 10.63
C PRO A 59 -2.11 11.20 9.52
N ARG A 60 -3.37 11.58 9.26
CA ARG A 60 -4.10 11.13 8.08
C ARG A 60 -3.52 11.80 6.84
N GLN A 61 -3.25 11.01 5.81
CA GLN A 61 -2.69 11.50 4.56
C GLN A 61 -3.72 11.55 3.45
N THR A 62 -4.43 10.46 3.22
CA THR A 62 -5.38 10.35 2.10
C THR A 62 -6.70 9.69 2.54
N PRO A 63 -7.84 10.02 1.88
CA PRO A 63 -9.17 9.60 2.30
C PRO A 63 -9.75 8.48 1.43
N TYR A 64 -8.96 7.55 0.91
CA TYR A 64 -9.47 6.57 -0.06
C TYR A 64 -9.92 5.25 0.55
N GLY A 65 -9.24 4.80 1.61
CA GLY A 65 -9.48 3.53 2.26
C GLY A 65 -9.01 2.32 1.45
N ALA A 66 -8.61 1.27 2.14
CA ALA A 66 -8.09 0.04 1.56
C ALA A 66 -9.10 -1.10 1.62
N SER A 67 -8.98 -2.04 0.67
CA SER A 67 -9.69 -3.32 0.66
C SER A 67 -9.05 -4.31 1.63
N PHE A 68 -9.50 -5.57 1.60
CA PHE A 68 -8.90 -6.65 2.38
C PHE A 68 -7.64 -7.26 1.75
N VAL A 69 -7.31 -6.89 0.52
CA VAL A 69 -6.11 -7.38 -0.16
C VAL A 69 -4.89 -6.76 0.49
N LYS A 70 -3.94 -7.61 0.88
CA LYS A 70 -2.71 -7.17 1.53
C LYS A 70 -1.94 -6.22 0.63
N PRO A 71 -1.61 -5.01 1.07
CA PRO A 71 -0.71 -4.12 0.36
C PRO A 71 0.66 -4.74 0.17
N LEU A 72 1.34 -4.40 -0.89
CA LEU A 72 2.66 -4.91 -1.17
C LEU A 72 3.67 -3.79 -1.42
N PRO A 73 4.90 -3.92 -0.90
CA PRO A 73 6.00 -3.01 -1.26
C PRO A 73 6.33 -3.18 -2.75
N PHE A 74 6.51 -2.05 -3.43
CA PHE A 74 6.80 -2.01 -4.86
C PHE A 74 7.59 -0.77 -5.20
N ASP A 75 8.86 -0.93 -5.56
CA ASP A 75 9.73 0.14 -6.02
C ASP A 75 9.77 1.39 -5.10
N GLY A 76 10.00 1.16 -3.82
CA GLY A 76 10.02 2.24 -2.80
C GLY A 76 8.65 2.75 -2.37
N ALA A 77 7.60 2.43 -3.10
CA ALA A 77 6.21 2.72 -2.77
C ALA A 77 5.50 1.52 -2.13
N THR A 78 4.23 1.68 -1.83
CA THR A 78 3.33 0.60 -1.44
C THR A 78 2.12 0.59 -2.36
N LEU A 79 1.88 -0.53 -3.04
CA LEU A 79 0.67 -0.73 -3.83
C LEU A 79 -0.44 -1.27 -2.94
N TYR A 80 -1.64 -0.74 -3.09
CA TYR A 80 -2.81 -1.23 -2.40
C TYR A 80 -4.06 -1.15 -3.27
N VAL A 81 -5.04 -1.99 -2.96
CA VAL A 81 -6.35 -1.96 -3.60
C VAL A 81 -7.25 -1.00 -2.82
N GLN A 82 -7.77 0.02 -3.49
CA GLN A 82 -8.76 0.92 -2.89
C GLN A 82 -10.00 0.13 -2.44
N LYS A 83 -10.68 0.58 -1.37
CA LYS A 83 -11.85 -0.11 -0.79
C LYS A 83 -12.96 -0.47 -1.78
N THR A 84 -13.05 0.28 -2.88
CA THR A 84 -14.06 0.03 -3.94
C THR A 84 -13.76 -1.21 -4.78
N GLY A 85 -12.56 -1.81 -4.69
CA GLY A 85 -12.15 -2.95 -5.52
C GLY A 85 -11.95 -2.63 -7.00
N LYS A 86 -11.90 -1.36 -7.39
CA LYS A 86 -11.82 -0.92 -8.80
C LYS A 86 -10.53 -0.19 -9.16
N THR A 87 -9.69 0.08 -8.17
CA THR A 87 -8.49 0.90 -8.38
C THR A 87 -7.32 0.35 -7.59
N ILE A 88 -6.20 0.18 -8.27
CA ILE A 88 -4.88 -0.02 -7.65
C ILE A 88 -4.27 1.36 -7.46
N ARG A 89 -3.83 1.64 -6.24
CA ARG A 89 -3.17 2.89 -5.88
C ARG A 89 -1.73 2.66 -5.44
N GLU A 90 -0.90 3.62 -5.73
CA GLU A 90 0.46 3.74 -5.22
C GLU A 90 0.48 4.72 -4.06
N TYR A 91 0.99 4.30 -2.91
CA TYR A 91 1.18 5.12 -1.72
C TYR A 91 2.67 5.39 -1.57
N LEU A 92 3.08 6.63 -1.85
CA LEU A 92 4.49 7.03 -1.91
C LEU A 92 4.69 8.34 -1.15
N PHE A 93 5.78 8.45 -0.41
CA PHE A 93 6.16 9.70 0.23
C PHE A 93 6.72 10.67 -0.82
N SER A 94 6.15 11.86 -0.87
CA SER A 94 6.57 12.96 -1.74
C SER A 94 7.39 13.97 -0.92
N ASP A 95 8.67 14.08 -1.19
CA ASP A 95 9.53 15.07 -0.51
C ASP A 95 9.07 16.50 -0.82
N LYS A 96 8.54 16.73 -2.03
CA LYS A 96 8.00 18.04 -2.44
C LYS A 96 6.82 18.46 -1.59
N GLU A 97 5.94 17.53 -1.25
CA GLU A 97 4.73 17.80 -0.46
C GLU A 97 4.96 17.55 1.04
N SER A 98 6.11 16.95 1.41
CA SER A 98 6.41 16.49 2.76
C SER A 98 5.29 15.61 3.33
N ALA A 99 4.66 14.81 2.48
CA ALA A 99 3.49 14.01 2.79
C ALA A 99 3.43 12.75 1.92
N TYR A 100 2.66 11.76 2.37
CA TYR A 100 2.31 10.63 1.52
C TYR A 100 1.21 11.01 0.53
N VAL A 101 1.44 10.65 -0.72
CA VAL A 101 0.49 10.84 -1.82
C VAL A 101 -0.04 9.48 -2.27
N SER A 102 -1.32 9.41 -2.60
CA SER A 102 -1.94 8.20 -3.15
C SER A 102 -2.36 8.43 -4.59
N THR A 103 -1.61 7.85 -5.53
CA THR A 103 -1.83 8.01 -6.97
C THR A 103 -2.57 6.80 -7.54
N PRO A 104 -3.66 6.99 -8.33
CA PRO A 104 -4.36 5.89 -8.97
C PRO A 104 -3.57 5.40 -10.20
N LEU A 105 -2.90 4.25 -10.10
CA LEU A 105 -2.11 3.68 -11.20
C LEU A 105 -2.98 3.06 -12.29
N SER A 106 -4.09 2.44 -11.92
CA SER A 106 -4.96 1.71 -12.85
C SER A 106 -6.00 2.60 -13.56
N LEU A 107 -5.87 3.93 -13.50
CA LEU A 107 -6.89 4.84 -14.03
C LEU A 107 -7.21 4.60 -15.51
N ILE A 108 -6.17 4.48 -16.34
CA ILE A 108 -6.31 4.25 -17.79
C ILE A 108 -6.70 2.80 -18.09
N SER A 109 -6.35 1.87 -17.21
CA SER A 109 -6.56 0.42 -17.36
C SER A 109 -7.58 -0.12 -16.36
N SER A 110 -8.54 0.71 -15.94
CA SER A 110 -9.51 0.36 -14.89
C SER A 110 -10.36 -0.88 -15.24
N HIS A 111 -10.55 -1.16 -16.52
CA HIS A 111 -11.26 -2.36 -17.01
C HIS A 111 -10.54 -3.69 -16.69
N LEU A 112 -9.25 -3.64 -16.34
CA LEU A 112 -8.45 -4.81 -15.94
C LEU A 112 -8.53 -5.10 -14.43
N ILE A 113 -9.13 -4.22 -13.65
CA ILE A 113 -9.21 -4.32 -12.19
C ILE A 113 -10.67 -4.53 -11.78
N SER A 114 -10.96 -5.71 -11.25
CA SER A 114 -12.30 -6.10 -10.82
C SER A 114 -12.22 -6.89 -9.51
N ASN A 115 -12.44 -6.21 -8.39
CA ASN A 115 -12.43 -6.79 -7.05
C ASN A 115 -11.21 -7.71 -6.83
N PRO A 116 -9.99 -7.19 -6.83
CA PRO A 116 -8.81 -8.00 -6.58
C PRO A 116 -8.90 -8.78 -5.28
N ILE A 117 -8.45 -10.03 -5.32
CA ILE A 117 -8.43 -10.95 -4.17
C ILE A 117 -7.02 -11.22 -3.65
N GLN A 118 -6.01 -11.04 -4.52
CA GLN A 118 -4.61 -11.27 -4.15
C GLN A 118 -3.68 -10.43 -5.03
N MET A 119 -2.56 -10.03 -4.46
CA MET A 119 -1.44 -9.41 -5.17
C MET A 119 -0.12 -10.05 -4.74
N ALA A 120 0.82 -10.15 -5.69
CA ALA A 120 2.21 -10.52 -5.46
C ALA A 120 3.12 -9.69 -6.36
N SER A 121 4.38 -9.49 -5.99
CA SER A 121 5.34 -8.73 -6.80
C SER A 121 6.67 -9.45 -6.92
N VAL A 122 7.33 -9.25 -8.06
CA VAL A 122 8.73 -9.60 -8.30
C VAL A 122 9.52 -8.29 -8.39
N LYS A 123 10.63 -8.23 -7.66
CA LYS A 123 11.54 -7.10 -7.73
C LYS A 123 12.41 -7.18 -8.96
N GLY A 124 12.83 -6.03 -9.47
CA GLY A 124 13.84 -5.97 -10.51
C GLY A 124 15.18 -6.50 -10.01
N ALA A 125 15.92 -7.17 -10.88
CA ALA A 125 17.30 -7.58 -10.66
C ALA A 125 18.24 -6.70 -11.49
N PHE A 126 19.56 -6.85 -11.30
CA PHE A 126 20.55 -6.04 -12.01
C PHE A 126 20.47 -6.18 -13.54
N ASP A 127 20.15 -7.38 -14.01
CA ASP A 127 19.99 -7.73 -15.44
C ASP A 127 18.56 -7.51 -15.96
N ARG A 128 17.61 -7.32 -15.06
CA ARG A 128 16.18 -7.09 -15.35
C ARG A 128 15.65 -6.01 -14.42
N PRO A 129 15.76 -4.74 -14.81
CA PRO A 129 15.34 -3.62 -13.95
C PRO A 129 13.82 -3.51 -13.77
N GLU A 130 13.05 -4.24 -14.57
CA GLU A 130 11.60 -4.21 -14.53
C GLU A 130 11.06 -4.86 -13.26
N GLN A 131 10.08 -4.22 -12.68
CA GLN A 131 9.31 -4.77 -11.58
C GLN A 131 7.92 -5.14 -12.05
N TYR A 132 7.41 -6.25 -11.54
CA TYR A 132 6.08 -6.74 -11.87
C TYR A 132 5.24 -6.91 -10.62
N ALA A 133 3.98 -6.46 -10.67
CA ALA A 133 2.97 -6.79 -9.70
C ALA A 133 1.84 -7.57 -10.39
N PHE A 134 1.55 -8.75 -9.87
CA PHE A 134 0.50 -9.64 -10.33
C PHE A 134 -0.74 -9.43 -9.47
N ILE A 135 -1.88 -9.19 -10.10
CA ILE A 135 -3.15 -8.89 -9.44
C ILE A 135 -4.19 -9.90 -9.92
N ILE A 136 -4.68 -10.75 -9.03
CA ILE A 136 -5.76 -11.69 -9.32
C ILE A 136 -7.08 -11.06 -8.93
N ASN A 137 -8.02 -11.00 -9.86
CA ASN A 137 -9.39 -10.56 -9.65
C ASN A 137 -10.29 -11.71 -9.17
N ASP A 138 -11.44 -11.38 -8.59
CA ASP A 138 -12.42 -12.35 -8.10
C ASP A 138 -13.04 -13.21 -9.21
N ASP A 139 -13.08 -12.72 -10.45
CA ASP A 139 -13.50 -13.47 -11.63
C ASP A 139 -12.44 -14.47 -12.14
N GLY A 140 -11.28 -14.54 -11.51
CA GLY A 140 -10.15 -15.38 -11.89
C GLY A 140 -9.33 -14.84 -13.06
N SER A 141 -9.55 -13.61 -13.50
CA SER A 141 -8.64 -12.93 -14.43
C SER A 141 -7.41 -12.41 -13.69
N MET A 142 -6.31 -12.19 -14.40
CA MET A 142 -5.10 -11.62 -13.84
C MET A 142 -4.66 -10.39 -14.64
N ALA A 143 -4.48 -9.29 -13.92
CA ALA A 143 -3.79 -8.11 -14.42
C ALA A 143 -2.33 -8.11 -13.94
N VAL A 144 -1.42 -7.70 -14.80
CA VAL A 144 0.00 -7.55 -14.47
C VAL A 144 0.38 -6.10 -14.66
N PHE A 145 0.84 -5.48 -13.59
CA PHE A 145 1.41 -4.14 -13.61
C PHE A 145 2.92 -4.27 -13.80
N HIS A 146 3.44 -3.51 -14.71
CA HIS A 146 4.87 -3.43 -15.02
C HIS A 146 5.33 -1.99 -14.84
N SER A 147 6.48 -1.79 -14.21
CA SER A 147 7.06 -0.48 -14.04
C SER A 147 8.59 -0.50 -14.17
N ILE A 148 9.11 0.51 -14.85
CA ILE A 148 10.52 0.91 -14.85
C ILE A 148 10.54 2.38 -14.44
N ARG A 149 10.67 2.63 -13.13
CA ARG A 149 10.53 3.98 -12.57
C ARG A 149 11.55 4.96 -13.15
N ASN A 150 12.81 4.54 -13.31
CA ASN A 150 13.88 5.37 -13.85
C ASN A 150 13.62 5.84 -15.29
N GLU A 151 12.76 5.12 -16.02
CA GLU A 151 12.38 5.47 -17.40
C GLU A 151 10.98 6.07 -17.49
N GLU A 152 10.31 6.26 -16.34
CA GLU A 152 8.92 6.73 -16.24
C GLU A 152 7.94 5.88 -17.07
N LYS A 153 8.27 4.60 -17.27
CA LYS A 153 7.43 3.66 -18.00
C LYS A 153 6.66 2.79 -17.05
N ALA A 154 5.36 2.79 -17.19
CA ALA A 154 4.48 1.95 -16.42
C ALA A 154 3.24 1.56 -17.22
N GLY A 155 2.71 0.35 -17.02
CA GLY A 155 1.52 -0.09 -17.72
C GLY A 155 0.91 -1.36 -17.13
N PHE A 156 -0.34 -1.58 -17.48
CA PHE A 156 -1.06 -2.80 -17.14
C PHE A 156 -1.28 -3.65 -18.39
N VAL A 157 -1.12 -4.96 -18.24
CA VAL A 157 -1.47 -5.94 -19.26
C VAL A 157 -2.36 -7.02 -18.65
N LYS A 158 -3.22 -7.61 -19.47
CA LYS A 158 -4.02 -8.76 -19.07
C LYS A 158 -3.25 -10.04 -19.39
N TRP A 159 -3.09 -10.92 -18.38
CA TRP A 159 -2.70 -12.30 -18.61
C TRP A 159 -3.93 -13.17 -18.60
N SER A 160 -4.04 -14.04 -19.60
CA SER A 160 -5.17 -14.94 -19.77
C SER A 160 -4.72 -16.39 -19.85
N THR A 161 -5.58 -17.28 -19.40
CA THR A 161 -5.45 -18.73 -19.50
C THR A 161 -6.80 -19.30 -19.93
N THR A 162 -6.82 -20.57 -20.31
CA THR A 162 -8.08 -21.29 -20.58
C THR A 162 -8.90 -21.58 -19.31
N GLY A 163 -8.29 -21.42 -18.15
CA GLY A 163 -8.92 -21.56 -16.83
C GLY A 163 -9.05 -20.24 -16.07
N ARG A 164 -8.88 -20.32 -14.74
CA ARG A 164 -8.89 -19.18 -13.83
C ARG A 164 -7.64 -19.19 -12.96
N TYR A 165 -7.12 -18.02 -12.66
CA TYR A 165 -6.08 -17.85 -11.65
C TYR A 165 -6.73 -17.85 -10.27
N HIS A 166 -6.25 -18.69 -9.35
CA HIS A 166 -6.76 -18.77 -7.98
C HIS A 166 -5.78 -18.17 -6.97
N SER A 167 -4.50 -18.29 -7.23
CA SER A 167 -3.47 -17.71 -6.37
C SER A 167 -2.20 -17.43 -7.16
N VAL A 168 -1.38 -16.52 -6.63
CA VAL A 168 -0.07 -16.18 -7.19
C VAL A 168 0.94 -16.04 -6.07
N VAL A 169 2.12 -16.60 -6.29
CA VAL A 169 3.30 -16.42 -5.45
C VAL A 169 4.43 -15.96 -6.35
N ALA A 170 5.16 -14.96 -5.93
CA ALA A 170 6.35 -14.48 -6.60
C ALA A 170 7.56 -14.78 -5.71
N ILE A 171 8.64 -15.24 -6.31
CA ILE A 171 9.90 -15.55 -5.65
C ILE A 171 10.96 -14.72 -6.35
N ASP A 172 11.70 -13.95 -5.57
CA ASP A 172 12.88 -13.23 -6.05
C ASP A 172 14.08 -14.21 -5.96
N ASP A 173 14.82 -14.39 -7.05
CA ASP A 173 16.07 -15.16 -7.09
C ASP A 173 17.26 -14.29 -6.67
#